data_cd439a2e31dab97197adae4ad5c88e2d
#
_entry.id   cd439a2e31dab97197adae4ad5c88e2d
#
_cell.length_a   1.000
_cell.length_b   1.000
_cell.length_c   1.000
_cell.angle_alpha   90.00
_cell.angle_beta   90.00
_cell.angle_gamma   90.00
#
_symmetry.space_group_name_H-M   'P 1'
#
loop_
_entity.id
_entity.type
_entity.pdbx_description
1 polymer ?
#
loop_
_entity_poly.entity_id
_entity_poly.type
_entity_poly.pdbx_seq_one_letter_code
_entity_poly.pdbx_strand_id
1 'polypeptide(L)'
;MINPDDVVSLSRLQFGATAMFHFLFVPLTLGLSWILVIAESAYVMTGKVIYQDITRFWGKLFGINFVMGVTTGITLEFQFGTNWAYYSQYVGDIFGTPLAVEGLMAFFLESTLVGLFFFGWDKLSRGQHLLVTMLVALGSNLSALWILIGNGWMQNPVGAEFNLVTQRMELVDIAAVIFNPVAQVKFVHTVAAGYVAASLFVMGVSSWYLLRRMEVRFALRSFAIASGFGLAAILSVIVLGDESGYRTGEVQKVKLAAIEAEWETEPAPAAFTLFGFPDQGAETTHAAVKIPYLMGIIATRSLDEAVTGIKDLKVQHEVRIRSGMVAAGALEQIRAGNDSAENRALFDRHGQDLGYGLLLTPYASNIAKAGEAEIARAVEDSVPQVAPLFWGFRIMVGLGVVMLGLFVAGFVQLCRNRLLASPRLLKALLWSIPLPWVAIEAGWFVAEFGRQPWTISDVLPVSASVSLLQPGQLWFSLIAICFIYSCLLVVELFLLRRVIRQGPAVLHTGRYSGEQPELARIA
;
A
#
# COMPACT_ATOMS: atom_id res chain seq x y z
N MET A 1 15.96 -16.05 7.84
CA MET A 1 16.38 -15.27 9.03
C MET A 1 17.17 -14.06 8.52
N ILE A 2 17.04 -12.91 9.18
CA ILE A 2 17.84 -11.72 8.83
C ILE A 2 19.29 -12.01 9.23
N ASN A 3 20.20 -11.97 8.26
CA ASN A 3 21.62 -12.05 8.55
C ASN A 3 22.09 -10.64 8.96
N PRO A 4 22.60 -10.45 10.19
CA PRO A 4 22.98 -9.12 10.70
C PRO A 4 24.18 -8.49 9.95
N ASP A 5 24.93 -9.28 9.22
CA ASP A 5 26.10 -8.84 8.43
C ASP A 5 25.76 -8.73 6.92
N ASP A 6 24.52 -9.00 6.53
CA ASP A 6 24.09 -8.94 5.14
C ASP A 6 23.45 -7.59 4.82
N VAL A 7 24.15 -6.79 3.99
CA VAL A 7 23.69 -5.46 3.54
C VAL A 7 22.35 -5.51 2.83
N VAL A 8 22.08 -6.57 2.04
CA VAL A 8 20.82 -6.75 1.30
C VAL A 8 19.66 -6.92 2.28
N SER A 9 19.78 -7.84 3.24
CA SER A 9 18.76 -8.10 4.25
C SER A 9 18.49 -6.88 5.14
N LEU A 10 19.54 -6.15 5.54
CA LEU A 10 19.41 -4.94 6.35
C LEU A 10 18.76 -3.79 5.57
N SER A 11 19.14 -3.57 4.31
CA SER A 11 18.51 -2.55 3.46
C SER A 11 17.03 -2.84 3.22
N ARG A 12 16.66 -4.11 2.99
CA ARG A 12 15.27 -4.54 2.89
C ARG A 12 14.49 -4.28 4.17
N LEU A 13 15.07 -4.64 5.33
CA LEU A 13 14.44 -4.43 6.63
C LEU A 13 14.23 -2.93 6.88
N GLN A 14 15.23 -2.09 6.61
CA GLN A 14 15.13 -0.66 6.81
C GLN A 14 14.07 -0.04 5.93
N PHE A 15 14.04 -0.37 4.63
CA PHE A 15 13.03 0.14 3.72
C PHE A 15 11.62 -0.32 4.11
N GLY A 16 11.46 -1.61 4.42
CA GLY A 16 10.19 -2.18 4.86
C GLY A 16 9.67 -1.51 6.13
N ALA A 17 10.53 -1.37 7.15
CA ALA A 17 10.16 -0.69 8.40
C ALA A 17 9.76 0.77 8.15
N THR A 18 10.52 1.51 7.32
CA THR A 18 10.20 2.91 7.01
C THR A 18 8.88 3.04 6.26
N ALA A 19 8.64 2.19 5.27
CA ALA A 19 7.40 2.19 4.48
C ALA A 19 6.18 1.86 5.35
N MET A 20 6.25 0.84 6.19
CA MET A 20 5.17 0.48 7.11
C MET A 20 4.91 1.60 8.13
N PHE A 21 5.94 2.21 8.72
CA PHE A 21 5.74 3.37 9.59
C PHE A 21 5.09 4.55 8.87
N HIS A 22 5.52 4.86 7.65
CA HIS A 22 4.89 5.92 6.85
C HIS A 22 3.41 5.62 6.60
N PHE A 23 3.07 4.38 6.31
CA PHE A 23 1.70 3.96 6.06
C PHE A 23 0.79 3.93 7.31
N LEU A 24 1.32 4.17 8.50
CA LEU A 24 0.47 4.46 9.67
C LEU A 24 -0.26 5.81 9.53
N PHE A 25 0.31 6.78 8.79
CA PHE A 25 -0.22 8.14 8.66
C PHE A 25 -1.00 8.37 7.36
N VAL A 26 -0.53 7.82 6.24
CA VAL A 26 -1.09 8.05 4.91
C VAL A 26 -2.60 7.72 4.82
N PRO A 27 -3.11 6.57 5.28
CA PRO A 27 -4.52 6.22 5.14
C PRO A 27 -5.46 7.21 5.80
N LEU A 28 -5.09 7.71 6.98
CA LEU A 28 -5.91 8.68 7.71
C LEU A 28 -5.93 10.03 7.00
N THR A 29 -4.80 10.50 6.45
CA THR A 29 -4.74 11.72 5.63
C THR A 29 -5.66 11.62 4.42
N LEU A 30 -5.55 10.55 3.62
CA LEU A 30 -6.34 10.34 2.41
C LEU A 30 -7.84 10.37 2.69
N GLY A 31 -8.29 9.64 3.71
CA GLY A 31 -9.72 9.51 3.98
C GLY A 31 -10.30 10.70 4.74
N LEU A 32 -9.57 11.29 5.70
CA LEU A 32 -10.07 12.47 6.41
C LEU A 32 -10.23 13.65 5.47
N SER A 33 -9.35 13.87 4.50
CA SER A 33 -9.47 14.98 3.55
C SER A 33 -10.82 14.96 2.83
N TRP A 34 -11.31 13.81 2.37
CA TRP A 34 -12.63 13.70 1.74
C TRP A 34 -13.79 13.79 2.73
N ILE A 35 -13.64 13.29 3.95
CA ILE A 35 -14.64 13.51 5.02
C ILE A 35 -14.80 14.99 5.30
N LEU A 36 -13.70 15.77 5.28
CA LEU A 36 -13.75 17.24 5.41
C LEU A 36 -14.50 17.87 4.24
N VAL A 37 -14.23 17.48 3.00
CA VAL A 37 -14.95 17.95 1.81
C VAL A 37 -16.46 17.70 1.95
N ILE A 38 -16.87 16.49 2.35
CA ILE A 38 -18.28 16.13 2.51
C ILE A 38 -18.94 16.99 3.61
N ALA A 39 -18.27 17.15 4.76
CA ALA A 39 -18.78 17.95 5.88
C ALA A 39 -18.90 19.43 5.48
N GLU A 40 -17.90 19.98 4.82
CA GLU A 40 -17.90 21.37 4.40
C GLU A 40 -18.89 21.64 3.27
N SER A 41 -19.06 20.71 2.33
CA SER A 41 -20.11 20.76 1.32
C SER A 41 -21.51 20.85 1.97
N ALA A 42 -21.75 20.05 3.02
CA ALA A 42 -22.99 20.11 3.79
C ALA A 42 -23.14 21.46 4.49
N TYR A 43 -22.05 22.08 4.98
CA TYR A 43 -22.06 23.44 5.53
C TYR A 43 -22.44 24.48 4.47
N VAL A 44 -21.81 24.45 3.32
CA VAL A 44 -22.06 25.40 2.22
C VAL A 44 -23.51 25.31 1.74
N MET A 45 -24.03 24.09 1.56
CA MET A 45 -25.39 23.85 1.06
C MET A 45 -26.48 24.17 2.09
N THR A 46 -26.23 23.89 3.37
CA THR A 46 -27.29 24.00 4.41
C THR A 46 -27.19 25.24 5.31
N GLY A 47 -26.00 25.86 5.34
CA GLY A 47 -25.70 26.98 6.25
C GLY A 47 -25.60 26.58 7.73
N LYS A 48 -25.74 25.28 8.08
CA LYS A 48 -25.75 24.81 9.47
C LYS A 48 -24.33 24.79 10.04
N VAL A 49 -24.12 25.57 11.11
CA VAL A 49 -22.80 25.73 11.77
C VAL A 49 -22.19 24.42 12.27
N ILE A 50 -23.03 23.43 12.62
CA ILE A 50 -22.55 22.11 13.05
C ILE A 50 -21.62 21.44 12.04
N TYR A 51 -21.84 21.62 10.74
CA TYR A 51 -20.97 21.05 9.72
C TYR A 51 -19.64 21.82 9.60
N GLN A 52 -19.65 23.14 9.85
CA GLN A 52 -18.40 23.91 9.98
C GLN A 52 -17.57 23.42 11.17
N ASP A 53 -18.23 23.14 12.29
CA ASP A 53 -17.57 22.63 13.49
C ASP A 53 -17.00 21.23 13.27
N ILE A 54 -17.73 20.38 12.55
CA ILE A 54 -17.25 19.06 12.12
C ILE A 54 -15.98 19.21 11.27
N THR A 55 -16.02 20.09 10.26
CA THR A 55 -14.85 20.35 9.39
C THR A 55 -13.65 20.86 10.19
N ARG A 56 -13.85 21.83 11.09
CA ARG A 56 -12.76 22.37 11.92
C ARG A 56 -12.19 21.34 12.89
N PHE A 57 -13.02 20.52 13.51
CA PHE A 57 -12.59 19.51 14.47
C PHE A 57 -11.78 18.40 13.78
N TRP A 58 -12.35 17.77 12.76
CA TRP A 58 -11.66 16.72 12.01
C TRP A 58 -10.48 17.26 11.20
N GLY A 59 -10.57 18.51 10.74
CA GLY A 59 -9.47 19.23 10.11
C GLY A 59 -8.25 19.39 11.03
N LYS A 60 -8.47 19.63 12.34
CA LYS A 60 -7.35 19.68 13.29
C LYS A 60 -6.67 18.33 13.46
N LEU A 61 -7.44 17.22 13.49
CA LEU A 61 -6.88 15.87 13.54
C LEU A 61 -6.17 15.52 12.22
N PHE A 62 -6.76 15.89 11.08
CA PHE A 62 -6.13 15.79 9.77
C PHE A 62 -4.77 16.50 9.76
N GLY A 63 -4.68 17.75 10.22
CA GLY A 63 -3.43 18.51 10.21
C GLY A 63 -2.32 17.91 11.08
N ILE A 64 -2.67 17.34 12.25
CA ILE A 64 -1.69 16.63 13.11
C ILE A 64 -1.12 15.44 12.34
N ASN A 65 -1.98 14.61 11.78
CA ASN A 65 -1.59 13.40 11.04
C ASN A 65 -0.84 13.75 9.74
N PHE A 66 -1.27 14.79 9.02
CA PHE A 66 -0.64 15.27 7.79
C PHE A 66 0.84 15.62 7.98
N VAL A 67 1.18 16.37 9.03
CA VAL A 67 2.57 16.74 9.33
C VAL A 67 3.43 15.49 9.57
N MET A 68 2.89 14.48 10.25
CA MET A 68 3.61 13.22 10.48
C MET A 68 3.80 12.44 9.17
N GLY A 69 2.76 12.39 8.34
CA GLY A 69 2.82 11.77 7.01
C GLY A 69 3.89 12.39 6.12
N VAL A 70 3.92 13.72 6.00
CA VAL A 70 4.95 14.44 5.22
C VAL A 70 6.36 14.17 5.75
N THR A 71 6.56 14.26 7.05
CA THR A 71 7.89 14.05 7.67
C THR A 71 8.43 12.64 7.37
N THR A 72 7.58 11.63 7.48
CA THR A 72 7.98 10.24 7.23
C THR A 72 8.12 9.93 5.74
N GLY A 73 7.33 10.57 4.87
CA GLY A 73 7.42 10.45 3.41
C GLY A 73 8.74 10.95 2.85
N ILE A 74 9.16 12.17 3.24
CA ILE A 74 10.46 12.74 2.84
C ILE A 74 11.61 11.80 3.21
N THR A 75 11.59 11.22 4.42
CA THR A 75 12.63 10.28 4.84
C THR A 75 12.65 9.02 3.99
N LEU A 76 11.47 8.53 3.56
CA LEU A 76 11.37 7.36 2.67
C LEU A 76 11.98 7.63 1.29
N GLU A 77 11.74 8.82 0.74
CA GLU A 77 12.33 9.23 -0.55
C GLU A 77 13.85 9.30 -0.51
N PHE A 78 14.44 9.81 0.57
CA PHE A 78 15.89 9.84 0.71
C PHE A 78 16.55 8.46 0.66
N GLN A 79 15.86 7.40 1.03
CA GLN A 79 16.39 6.03 0.97
C GLN A 79 16.66 5.54 -0.45
N PHE A 80 15.98 6.07 -1.47
CA PHE A 80 16.28 5.74 -2.86
C PHE A 80 17.69 6.18 -3.26
N GLY A 81 18.18 7.31 -2.75
CA GLY A 81 19.54 7.77 -3.00
C GLY A 81 20.60 7.16 -2.06
N THR A 82 20.24 6.85 -0.82
CA THR A 82 21.18 6.34 0.19
C THR A 82 21.32 4.83 0.18
N ASN A 83 20.22 4.09 0.26
CA ASN A 83 20.21 2.64 0.44
C ASN A 83 20.06 1.87 -0.88
N TRP A 84 19.49 2.52 -1.92
CA TRP A 84 19.09 1.90 -3.18
C TRP A 84 19.68 2.63 -4.39
N ALA A 85 20.94 3.07 -4.29
CA ALA A 85 21.57 3.88 -5.33
C ALA A 85 21.65 3.16 -6.69
N TYR A 86 21.93 1.86 -6.72
CA TYR A 86 21.97 1.11 -7.98
C TYR A 86 20.59 0.99 -8.62
N TYR A 87 19.54 0.79 -7.82
CA TYR A 87 18.17 0.87 -8.32
C TYR A 87 17.89 2.25 -8.94
N SER A 88 18.18 3.32 -8.22
CA SER A 88 17.95 4.69 -8.68
C SER A 88 18.74 5.04 -9.95
N GLN A 89 19.96 4.50 -10.09
CA GLN A 89 20.75 4.65 -11.30
C GLN A 89 20.18 3.83 -12.47
N TYR A 90 19.70 2.61 -12.19
CA TYR A 90 19.24 1.69 -13.22
C TYR A 90 17.91 2.09 -13.86
N VAL A 91 17.04 2.78 -13.11
CA VAL A 91 15.68 3.17 -13.56
C VAL A 91 15.36 4.64 -13.34
N GLY A 92 16.38 5.50 -13.21
CA GLY A 92 16.20 6.91 -12.85
C GLY A 92 15.22 7.68 -13.72
N ASP A 93 15.19 7.42 -15.00
CA ASP A 93 14.29 8.11 -15.95
C ASP A 93 12.82 7.69 -15.74
N ILE A 94 12.58 6.43 -15.38
CA ILE A 94 11.24 5.85 -15.30
C ILE A 94 10.61 6.13 -13.92
N PHE A 95 11.35 5.82 -12.86
CA PHE A 95 10.86 5.98 -11.49
C PHE A 95 10.96 7.42 -11.01
N GLY A 96 11.99 8.16 -11.42
CA GLY A 96 12.20 9.55 -11.04
C GLY A 96 11.16 10.50 -11.63
N THR A 97 10.59 10.21 -12.81
CA THR A 97 9.56 11.04 -13.41
C THR A 97 8.28 11.13 -12.57
N PRO A 98 7.64 10.03 -12.14
CA PRO A 98 6.52 10.07 -11.19
C PRO A 98 6.84 10.79 -9.88
N LEU A 99 8.02 10.56 -9.29
CA LEU A 99 8.45 11.21 -8.05
C LEU A 99 8.62 12.72 -8.23
N ALA A 100 9.22 13.16 -9.34
CA ALA A 100 9.39 14.59 -9.63
C ALA A 100 8.05 15.29 -9.82
N VAL A 101 7.10 14.66 -10.52
CA VAL A 101 5.75 15.22 -10.70
C VAL A 101 5.00 15.24 -9.36
N GLU A 102 5.11 14.20 -8.54
CA GLU A 102 4.57 14.18 -7.19
C GLU A 102 5.09 15.36 -6.37
N GLY A 103 6.41 15.51 -6.26
CA GLY A 103 7.02 16.58 -5.48
C GLY A 103 6.65 17.98 -5.98
N LEU A 104 6.69 18.21 -7.29
CA LEU A 104 6.42 19.53 -7.89
C LEU A 104 4.94 19.91 -7.90
N MET A 105 4.06 18.98 -8.20
CA MET A 105 2.63 19.27 -8.36
C MET A 105 1.83 18.95 -7.09
N ALA A 106 1.93 17.73 -6.58
CA ALA A 106 1.09 17.28 -5.49
C ALA A 106 1.54 17.87 -4.16
N PHE A 107 2.79 17.71 -3.79
CA PHE A 107 3.32 18.18 -2.50
C PHE A 107 3.28 19.71 -2.36
N PHE A 108 3.71 20.48 -3.37
CA PHE A 108 3.65 21.94 -3.31
C PHE A 108 2.22 22.48 -3.32
N LEU A 109 1.33 21.88 -4.11
CA LEU A 109 -0.08 22.23 -4.11
C LEU A 109 -0.68 21.97 -2.72
N GLU A 110 -0.45 20.80 -2.17
CA GLU A 110 -1.00 20.36 -0.89
C GLU A 110 -0.48 21.22 0.27
N SER A 111 0.82 21.40 0.39
CA SER A 111 1.42 22.18 1.48
C SER A 111 1.01 23.66 1.46
N THR A 112 0.86 24.26 0.28
CA THR A 112 0.38 25.64 0.13
C THR A 112 -1.09 25.75 0.56
N LEU A 113 -1.93 24.83 0.12
CA LEU A 113 -3.37 24.89 0.36
C LEU A 113 -3.77 24.49 1.77
N VAL A 114 -2.99 23.62 2.44
CA VAL A 114 -3.19 23.29 3.85
C VAL A 114 -3.09 24.54 4.73
N GLY A 115 -2.17 25.47 4.45
CA GLY A 115 -2.11 26.77 5.12
C GLY A 115 -3.40 27.58 4.94
N LEU A 116 -3.93 27.63 3.71
CA LEU A 116 -5.20 28.31 3.42
C LEU A 116 -6.40 27.61 4.07
N PHE A 117 -6.42 26.29 4.13
CA PHE A 117 -7.44 25.53 4.83
C PHE A 117 -7.53 25.91 6.31
N PHE A 118 -6.41 26.04 7.03
CA PHE A 118 -6.42 26.39 8.44
C PHE A 118 -6.68 27.88 8.72
N PHE A 119 -6.12 28.77 7.92
CA PHE A 119 -6.12 30.22 8.17
C PHE A 119 -7.06 31.00 7.25
N GLY A 120 -7.78 30.33 6.36
CA GLY A 120 -8.66 30.97 5.38
C GLY A 120 -10.10 31.21 5.83
N TRP A 121 -10.54 30.65 6.97
CA TRP A 121 -11.94 30.68 7.42
C TRP A 121 -12.57 32.08 7.51
N ASP A 122 -11.79 33.07 7.92
CA ASP A 122 -12.25 34.45 8.07
C ASP A 122 -11.88 35.34 6.86
N LYS A 123 -11.13 34.80 5.88
CA LYS A 123 -10.64 35.55 4.71
C LYS A 123 -11.33 35.13 3.40
N LEU A 124 -11.80 33.91 3.32
CA LEU A 124 -12.41 33.34 2.13
C LEU A 124 -13.93 33.25 2.28
N SER A 125 -14.63 33.37 1.16
CA SER A 125 -16.05 33.01 1.14
C SER A 125 -16.22 31.51 1.36
N ARG A 126 -17.41 31.06 1.79
CA ARG A 126 -17.70 29.63 2.05
C ARG A 126 -17.37 28.74 0.84
N GLY A 127 -17.71 29.20 -0.37
CA GLY A 127 -17.42 28.43 -1.59
C GLY A 127 -15.93 28.39 -1.93
N GLN A 128 -15.19 29.49 -1.71
CA GLN A 128 -13.74 29.51 -1.90
C GLN A 128 -13.02 28.60 -0.90
N HIS A 129 -13.45 28.59 0.37
CA HIS A 129 -12.86 27.72 1.38
C HIS A 129 -13.13 26.24 1.05
N LEU A 130 -14.36 25.90 0.64
CA LEU A 130 -14.67 24.54 0.16
C LEU A 130 -13.79 24.15 -1.04
N LEU A 131 -13.54 25.06 -1.98
CA LEU A 131 -12.64 24.79 -3.09
C LEU A 131 -11.21 24.46 -2.61
N VAL A 132 -10.72 25.22 -1.62
CA VAL A 132 -9.41 24.93 -0.99
C VAL A 132 -9.41 23.55 -0.36
N THR A 133 -10.44 23.17 0.39
CA THR A 133 -10.57 21.85 1.01
C THR A 133 -10.61 20.72 -0.04
N MET A 134 -11.32 20.94 -1.16
CA MET A 134 -11.34 20.00 -2.29
C MET A 134 -9.97 19.85 -2.93
N LEU A 135 -9.25 20.95 -3.13
CA LEU A 135 -7.92 20.91 -3.72
C LEU A 135 -6.89 20.26 -2.80
N VAL A 136 -7.00 20.41 -1.46
CA VAL A 136 -6.20 19.66 -0.50
C VAL A 136 -6.47 18.15 -0.63
N ALA A 137 -7.75 17.74 -0.68
CA ALA A 137 -8.11 16.34 -0.83
C ALA A 137 -7.62 15.76 -2.17
N LEU A 138 -7.75 16.52 -3.26
CA LEU A 138 -7.23 16.12 -4.57
C LEU A 138 -5.71 16.04 -4.58
N GLY A 139 -5.02 17.00 -3.95
CA GLY A 139 -3.56 17.02 -3.83
C GLY A 139 -3.03 15.75 -3.16
N SER A 140 -3.58 15.39 -1.98
CA SER A 140 -3.21 14.16 -1.28
C SER A 140 -3.45 12.89 -2.11
N ASN A 141 -4.54 12.85 -2.88
CA ASN A 141 -4.83 11.69 -3.74
C ASN A 141 -3.94 11.67 -5.00
N LEU A 142 -3.59 12.82 -5.56
CA LEU A 142 -2.65 12.91 -6.68
C LEU A 142 -1.23 12.51 -6.26
N SER A 143 -0.78 12.89 -5.03
CA SER A 143 0.46 12.40 -4.46
C SER A 143 0.47 10.87 -4.41
N ALA A 144 -0.57 10.27 -3.83
CA ALA A 144 -0.72 8.82 -3.80
C ALA A 144 -0.74 8.19 -5.21
N LEU A 145 -1.35 8.84 -6.21
CA LEU A 145 -1.39 8.35 -7.59
C LEU A 145 0.02 8.24 -8.18
N TRP A 146 0.82 9.30 -8.08
CA TRP A 146 2.16 9.31 -8.68
C TRP A 146 3.10 8.31 -8.04
N ILE A 147 3.09 8.19 -6.71
CA ILE A 147 3.86 7.17 -5.99
C ILE A 147 3.42 5.76 -6.38
N LEU A 148 2.11 5.53 -6.52
CA LEU A 148 1.58 4.20 -6.88
C LEU A 148 1.75 3.86 -8.37
N ILE A 149 1.89 4.85 -9.26
CA ILE A 149 2.36 4.62 -10.64
C ILE A 149 3.78 4.05 -10.61
N GLY A 150 4.70 4.67 -9.87
CA GLY A 150 6.06 4.16 -9.72
C GLY A 150 6.11 2.75 -9.10
N ASN A 151 5.35 2.53 -8.01
CA ASN A 151 5.29 1.23 -7.36
C ASN A 151 4.60 0.16 -8.24
N GLY A 152 3.55 0.52 -8.97
CA GLY A 152 2.89 -0.37 -9.92
C GLY A 152 3.80 -0.76 -11.10
N TRP A 153 4.62 0.17 -11.57
CA TRP A 153 5.63 -0.12 -12.57
C TRP A 153 6.67 -1.14 -12.07
N MET A 154 7.10 -1.05 -10.81
CA MET A 154 7.99 -2.07 -10.22
C MET A 154 7.35 -3.47 -10.17
N GLN A 155 6.03 -3.57 -10.15
CA GLN A 155 5.28 -4.84 -10.17
C GLN A 155 5.03 -5.36 -11.59
N ASN A 156 4.92 -4.45 -12.57
CA ASN A 156 4.68 -4.75 -13.98
C ASN A 156 5.44 -3.72 -14.84
N PRO A 157 6.72 -3.98 -15.19
CA PRO A 157 7.61 -3.01 -15.83
C PRO A 157 7.32 -2.87 -17.35
N VAL A 158 6.26 -2.11 -17.68
CA VAL A 158 5.88 -1.79 -19.07
C VAL A 158 6.37 -0.39 -19.47
N GLY A 159 6.50 -0.14 -20.79
CA GLY A 159 6.88 1.15 -21.34
C GLY A 159 8.35 1.54 -21.11
N ALA A 160 9.21 0.57 -20.88
CA ALA A 160 10.65 0.75 -20.69
C ALA A 160 11.43 -0.38 -21.36
N GLU A 161 12.62 -0.07 -21.86
CA GLU A 161 13.51 -1.01 -22.52
C GLU A 161 14.95 -0.88 -22.00
N PHE A 162 15.70 -1.99 -22.05
CA PHE A 162 17.10 -1.99 -21.65
C PHE A 162 17.97 -1.43 -22.78
N ASN A 163 18.74 -0.38 -22.50
CA ASN A 163 19.66 0.23 -23.46
C ASN A 163 21.08 -0.33 -23.27
N LEU A 164 21.60 -0.97 -24.31
CA LEU A 164 22.95 -1.57 -24.29
C LEU A 164 24.08 -0.54 -24.12
N VAL A 165 23.88 0.72 -24.57
CA VAL A 165 24.91 1.76 -24.49
C VAL A 165 24.99 2.33 -23.07
N THR A 166 23.85 2.70 -22.49
CA THR A 166 23.77 3.26 -21.14
C THR A 166 23.72 2.18 -20.06
N GLN A 167 23.42 0.94 -20.44
CA GLN A 167 23.31 -0.26 -19.58
C GLN A 167 22.31 -0.08 -18.43
N ARG A 168 21.20 0.59 -18.71
CA ARG A 168 20.10 0.82 -17.80
C ARG A 168 18.76 0.71 -18.52
N MET A 169 17.69 0.61 -17.77
CA MET A 169 16.35 0.72 -18.31
C MET A 169 16.07 2.19 -18.66
N GLU A 170 15.51 2.42 -19.83
CA GLU A 170 15.14 3.75 -20.30
C GLU A 170 13.65 3.81 -20.63
N LEU A 171 13.05 4.97 -20.39
CA LEU A 171 11.64 5.22 -20.65
C LEU A 171 11.41 5.33 -22.17
N VAL A 172 10.52 4.47 -22.70
CA VAL A 172 10.13 4.47 -24.12
C VAL A 172 8.70 4.98 -24.29
N ASP A 173 7.80 4.60 -23.39
CA ASP A 173 6.38 4.98 -23.46
C ASP A 173 5.87 5.38 -22.06
N ILE A 174 5.81 6.68 -21.80
CA ILE A 174 5.29 7.24 -20.56
C ILE A 174 3.78 6.95 -20.37
N ALA A 175 3.02 6.83 -21.46
CA ALA A 175 1.60 6.53 -21.35
C ALA A 175 1.39 5.09 -20.86
N ALA A 176 2.17 4.14 -21.33
CA ALA A 176 2.16 2.76 -20.83
C ALA A 176 2.51 2.69 -19.32
N VAL A 177 3.44 3.53 -18.85
CA VAL A 177 3.79 3.62 -17.41
C VAL A 177 2.63 4.20 -16.60
N ILE A 178 2.04 5.33 -17.03
CA ILE A 178 0.95 6.01 -16.31
C ILE A 178 -0.32 5.14 -16.31
N PHE A 179 -0.70 4.57 -17.44
CA PHE A 179 -1.91 3.76 -17.59
C PHE A 179 -1.66 2.26 -17.34
N ASN A 180 -0.56 1.93 -16.67
CA ASN A 180 -0.28 0.56 -16.24
C ASN A 180 -1.47 -0.01 -15.44
N PRO A 181 -2.10 -1.11 -15.90
CA PRO A 181 -3.30 -1.64 -15.26
C PRO A 181 -3.08 -2.06 -13.80
N VAL A 182 -1.88 -2.55 -13.46
CA VAL A 182 -1.52 -2.87 -12.07
C VAL A 182 -1.48 -1.61 -11.22
N ALA A 183 -0.88 -0.52 -11.72
CA ALA A 183 -0.80 0.74 -11.00
C ALA A 183 -2.18 1.36 -10.76
N GLN A 184 -3.05 1.34 -11.77
CA GLN A 184 -4.40 1.93 -11.68
C GLN A 184 -5.27 1.20 -10.64
N VAL A 185 -5.32 -0.12 -10.68
CA VAL A 185 -6.09 -0.92 -9.72
C VAL A 185 -5.53 -0.75 -8.31
N LYS A 186 -4.20 -0.80 -8.17
CA LYS A 186 -3.52 -0.61 -6.89
C LYS A 186 -3.79 0.77 -6.30
N PHE A 187 -3.79 1.82 -7.11
CA PHE A 187 -4.13 3.18 -6.68
C PHE A 187 -5.53 3.24 -6.07
N VAL A 188 -6.55 2.83 -6.81
CA VAL A 188 -7.93 2.96 -6.33
C VAL A 188 -8.18 2.06 -5.12
N HIS A 189 -7.62 0.83 -5.10
CA HIS A 189 -7.71 -0.06 -3.94
C HIS A 189 -7.07 0.54 -2.69
N THR A 190 -5.84 1.05 -2.80
CA THR A 190 -5.08 1.63 -1.67
C THR A 190 -5.75 2.88 -1.12
N VAL A 191 -6.21 3.78 -2.00
CA VAL A 191 -6.89 5.01 -1.60
C VAL A 191 -8.24 4.69 -0.94
N ALA A 192 -9.01 3.75 -1.51
CA ALA A 192 -10.27 3.30 -0.90
C ALA A 192 -10.04 2.66 0.48
N ALA A 193 -8.94 1.90 0.68
CA ALA A 193 -8.57 1.38 1.99
C ALA A 193 -8.27 2.51 3.00
N GLY A 194 -7.63 3.60 2.55
CA GLY A 194 -7.47 4.82 3.34
C GLY A 194 -8.80 5.45 3.75
N TYR A 195 -9.79 5.47 2.84
CA TYR A 195 -11.15 5.96 3.14
C TYR A 195 -11.85 5.09 4.18
N VAL A 196 -11.66 3.77 4.13
CA VAL A 196 -12.15 2.83 5.16
C VAL A 196 -11.51 3.15 6.51
N ALA A 197 -10.20 3.36 6.55
CA ALA A 197 -9.46 3.65 7.78
C ALA A 197 -9.95 4.94 8.44
N ALA A 198 -10.05 6.04 7.70
CA ALA A 198 -10.54 7.31 8.22
C ALA A 198 -12.00 7.23 8.66
N SER A 199 -12.84 6.52 7.89
CA SER A 199 -14.25 6.35 8.22
C SER A 199 -14.44 5.58 9.52
N LEU A 200 -13.73 4.47 9.70
CA LEU A 200 -13.82 3.68 10.93
C LEU A 200 -13.22 4.43 12.13
N PHE A 201 -12.15 5.21 11.92
CA PHE A 201 -11.62 6.12 12.93
C PHE A 201 -12.68 7.15 13.38
N VAL A 202 -13.33 7.83 12.44
CA VAL A 202 -14.39 8.81 12.75
C VAL A 202 -15.59 8.16 13.43
N MET A 203 -16.04 6.98 12.97
CA MET A 203 -17.11 6.21 13.61
C MET A 203 -16.72 5.77 15.01
N GLY A 204 -15.51 5.30 15.23
CA GLY A 204 -15.00 4.87 16.52
C GLY A 204 -14.92 6.00 17.54
N VAL A 205 -14.36 7.15 17.15
CA VAL A 205 -14.31 8.36 18.00
C VAL A 205 -15.71 8.90 18.28
N SER A 206 -16.57 8.95 17.26
CA SER A 206 -17.98 9.34 17.45
C SER A 206 -18.70 8.38 18.40
N SER A 207 -18.44 7.09 18.33
CA SER A 207 -18.97 6.09 19.26
C SER A 207 -18.51 6.33 20.70
N TRP A 208 -17.28 6.78 20.91
CA TRP A 208 -16.78 7.15 22.23
C TRP A 208 -17.57 8.35 22.82
N TYR A 209 -17.87 9.38 22.01
CA TYR A 209 -18.71 10.49 22.44
C TYR A 209 -20.15 10.04 22.77
N LEU A 210 -20.73 9.19 21.90
CA LEU A 210 -22.10 8.68 22.09
C LEU A 210 -22.24 7.81 23.34
N LEU A 211 -21.27 6.95 23.63
CA LEU A 211 -21.23 6.13 24.85
C LEU A 211 -21.17 7.00 26.11
N ARG A 212 -20.53 8.15 26.05
CA ARG A 212 -20.41 9.10 27.15
C ARG A 212 -21.51 10.15 27.20
N ARG A 213 -22.42 10.15 26.24
CA ARG A 213 -23.45 11.15 26.07
C ARG A 213 -22.92 12.59 25.95
N MET A 214 -21.71 12.73 25.37
CA MET A 214 -21.04 14.01 25.11
C MET A 214 -21.22 14.36 23.64
N GLU A 215 -21.46 15.68 23.34
CA GLU A 215 -21.51 16.21 21.97
C GLU A 215 -22.35 15.34 21.00
N VAL A 216 -23.53 14.88 21.47
CA VAL A 216 -24.31 13.83 20.80
C VAL A 216 -24.69 14.21 19.38
N ARG A 217 -25.12 15.45 19.12
CA ARG A 217 -25.49 15.90 17.76
C ARG A 217 -24.30 15.93 16.83
N PHE A 218 -23.16 16.44 17.30
CA PHE A 218 -21.91 16.45 16.58
C PHE A 218 -21.48 15.01 16.23
N ALA A 219 -21.47 14.12 17.22
CA ALA A 219 -21.07 12.73 17.05
C ALA A 219 -22.01 11.97 16.08
N LEU A 220 -23.32 12.17 16.16
CA LEU A 220 -24.27 11.54 15.23
C LEU A 220 -24.07 12.03 13.79
N ARG A 221 -23.78 13.32 13.57
CA ARG A 221 -23.55 13.85 12.22
C ARG A 221 -22.21 13.38 11.65
N SER A 222 -21.14 13.39 12.46
CA SER A 222 -19.84 12.83 12.07
C SER A 222 -19.95 11.34 11.74
N PHE A 223 -20.66 10.58 12.58
CA PHE A 223 -20.92 9.17 12.36
C PHE A 223 -21.71 8.93 11.07
N ALA A 224 -22.73 9.76 10.78
CA ALA A 224 -23.53 9.62 9.56
C ALA A 224 -22.70 9.81 8.29
N ILE A 225 -21.87 10.86 8.25
CA ILE A 225 -20.95 11.09 7.12
C ILE A 225 -20.00 9.91 6.97
N ALA A 226 -19.33 9.52 8.04
CA ALA A 226 -18.33 8.47 8.00
C ALA A 226 -18.91 7.09 7.68
N SER A 227 -20.10 6.75 8.19
CA SER A 227 -20.71 5.44 7.92
C SER A 227 -21.14 5.28 6.46
N GLY A 228 -21.69 6.34 5.85
CA GLY A 228 -22.06 6.32 4.42
C GLY A 228 -20.84 6.26 3.51
N PHE A 229 -19.86 7.13 3.76
CA PHE A 229 -18.60 7.18 2.99
C PHE A 229 -17.80 5.88 3.14
N GLY A 230 -17.66 5.37 4.36
CA GLY A 230 -16.92 4.15 4.66
C GLY A 230 -17.58 2.89 4.10
N LEU A 231 -18.94 2.82 4.09
CA LEU A 231 -19.66 1.71 3.46
C LEU A 231 -19.41 1.66 1.94
N ALA A 232 -19.43 2.80 1.26
CA ALA A 232 -19.09 2.88 -0.15
C ALA A 232 -17.62 2.48 -0.39
N ALA A 233 -16.72 2.98 0.47
CA ALA A 233 -15.28 2.68 0.37
C ALA A 233 -14.98 1.19 0.57
N ILE A 234 -15.56 0.52 1.57
CA ILE A 234 -15.29 -0.91 1.81
C ILE A 234 -15.83 -1.79 0.68
N LEU A 235 -16.96 -1.44 0.08
CA LEU A 235 -17.45 -2.15 -1.12
C LEU A 235 -16.50 -1.96 -2.29
N SER A 236 -15.96 -0.76 -2.49
CA SER A 236 -14.93 -0.49 -3.51
C SER A 236 -13.66 -1.30 -3.26
N VAL A 237 -13.20 -1.39 -1.99
CA VAL A 237 -12.02 -2.20 -1.60
C VAL A 237 -12.20 -3.66 -1.96
N ILE A 238 -13.40 -4.22 -1.74
CA ILE A 238 -13.67 -5.63 -2.07
C ILE A 238 -13.61 -5.87 -3.58
N VAL A 239 -14.30 -5.05 -4.38
CA VAL A 239 -14.32 -5.19 -5.84
C VAL A 239 -12.93 -4.99 -6.46
N LEU A 240 -12.19 -3.97 -5.99
CA LEU A 240 -10.85 -3.67 -6.50
C LEU A 240 -9.78 -4.62 -5.97
N GLY A 241 -10.02 -5.22 -4.81
CA GLY A 241 -9.18 -6.29 -4.27
C GLY A 241 -9.23 -7.54 -5.13
N ASP A 242 -10.43 -7.92 -5.60
CA ASP A 242 -10.63 -9.00 -6.57
C ASP A 242 -9.91 -8.71 -7.90
N GLU A 243 -10.08 -7.51 -8.47
CA GLU A 243 -9.38 -7.10 -9.69
C GLU A 243 -7.85 -7.11 -9.49
N SER A 244 -7.35 -6.67 -8.31
CA SER A 244 -5.92 -6.70 -7.99
C SER A 244 -5.38 -8.13 -7.92
N GLY A 245 -6.15 -9.07 -7.38
CA GLY A 245 -5.82 -10.50 -7.35
C GLY A 245 -5.71 -11.06 -8.77
N TYR A 246 -6.69 -10.79 -9.61
CA TYR A 246 -6.71 -11.20 -11.01
C TYR A 246 -5.49 -10.66 -11.78
N ARG A 247 -5.19 -9.34 -11.69
CA ARG A 247 -4.01 -8.74 -12.32
C ARG A 247 -2.69 -9.34 -11.81
N THR A 248 -2.63 -9.68 -10.53
CA THR A 248 -1.45 -10.39 -9.98
C THR A 248 -1.28 -11.76 -10.62
N GLY A 249 -2.36 -12.49 -10.86
CA GLY A 249 -2.36 -13.76 -11.58
C GLY A 249 -1.85 -13.65 -13.02
N GLU A 250 -2.15 -12.54 -13.70
CA GLU A 250 -1.68 -12.31 -15.08
C GLU A 250 -0.16 -12.00 -15.14
N VAL A 251 0.34 -11.12 -14.24
CA VAL A 251 1.70 -10.56 -14.37
C VAL A 251 2.72 -11.10 -13.37
N GLN A 252 2.29 -11.68 -12.25
CA GLN A 252 3.13 -12.18 -11.17
C GLN A 252 2.65 -13.54 -10.66
N LYS A 253 2.66 -14.54 -11.53
CA LYS A 253 2.13 -15.90 -11.25
C LYS A 253 2.71 -16.52 -9.99
N VAL A 254 4.03 -16.39 -9.77
CA VAL A 254 4.70 -16.92 -8.57
C VAL A 254 4.18 -16.28 -7.29
N LYS A 255 3.92 -14.97 -7.32
CA LYS A 255 3.34 -14.25 -6.18
C LYS A 255 1.93 -14.74 -5.86
N LEU A 256 1.09 -14.93 -6.89
CA LEU A 256 -0.25 -15.49 -6.68
C LEU A 256 -0.16 -16.90 -6.11
N ALA A 257 0.65 -17.78 -6.71
CA ALA A 257 0.83 -19.15 -6.24
C ALA A 257 1.35 -19.19 -4.77
N ALA A 258 2.24 -18.26 -4.39
CA ALA A 258 2.74 -18.16 -3.02
C ALA A 258 1.66 -17.65 -2.03
N ILE A 259 0.83 -16.67 -2.43
CA ILE A 259 -0.30 -16.17 -1.62
C ILE A 259 -1.31 -17.29 -1.35
N GLU A 260 -1.55 -18.15 -2.33
CA GLU A 260 -2.53 -19.21 -2.26
C GLU A 260 -1.95 -20.56 -1.78
N ALA A 261 -0.62 -20.64 -1.63
CA ALA A 261 0.11 -21.86 -1.30
C ALA A 261 -0.18 -23.02 -2.29
N GLU A 262 -0.25 -22.66 -3.59
CA GLU A 262 -0.44 -23.60 -4.69
C GLU A 262 0.90 -24.22 -5.08
N TRP A 263 1.21 -25.37 -4.51
CA TRP A 263 2.48 -26.07 -4.74
C TRP A 263 2.50 -26.82 -6.08
N GLU A 264 1.40 -27.50 -6.40
CA GLU A 264 1.21 -28.22 -7.65
C GLU A 264 0.27 -27.42 -8.57
N THR A 265 0.40 -27.59 -9.87
CA THR A 265 -0.59 -27.03 -10.81
C THR A 265 -1.94 -27.69 -10.60
N GLU A 266 -2.92 -26.89 -10.17
CA GLU A 266 -4.26 -27.37 -9.92
C GLU A 266 -5.09 -27.32 -11.23
N PRO A 267 -5.60 -28.49 -11.70
CA PRO A 267 -6.41 -28.54 -12.90
C PRO A 267 -7.73 -27.78 -12.69
N ALA A 268 -8.30 -27.32 -13.79
CA ALA A 268 -9.62 -26.69 -13.77
C ALA A 268 -10.71 -27.69 -13.35
N PRO A 269 -11.67 -27.25 -12.54
CA PRO A 269 -11.82 -25.96 -11.89
C PRO A 269 -11.04 -25.88 -10.57
N ALA A 270 -10.13 -24.90 -10.45
CA ALA A 270 -9.22 -24.80 -9.30
C ALA A 270 -9.95 -24.41 -8.00
N ALA A 271 -9.56 -25.03 -6.89
CA ALA A 271 -10.12 -24.80 -5.56
C ALA A 271 -9.30 -23.78 -4.76
N PHE A 272 -9.98 -22.91 -4.00
CA PHE A 272 -9.36 -21.92 -3.14
C PHE A 272 -9.03 -22.51 -1.77
N THR A 273 -7.79 -22.42 -1.31
CA THR A 273 -7.37 -22.86 0.02
C THR A 273 -7.73 -21.79 1.05
N LEU A 274 -8.85 -21.94 1.76
CA LEU A 274 -9.30 -20.98 2.76
C LEU A 274 -8.39 -20.95 4.00
N PHE A 275 -7.98 -22.13 4.47
CA PHE A 275 -7.18 -22.33 5.68
C PHE A 275 -6.20 -23.47 5.46
N GLY A 276 -5.03 -23.40 6.09
CA GLY A 276 -4.02 -24.45 6.04
C GLY A 276 -2.69 -23.97 6.61
N PHE A 277 -1.74 -24.88 6.78
CA PHE A 277 -0.39 -24.58 7.27
C PHE A 277 0.62 -24.91 6.15
N PRO A 278 1.04 -23.90 5.35
CA PRO A 278 2.03 -24.10 4.31
C PRO A 278 3.39 -24.48 4.89
N ASP A 279 4.02 -25.52 4.35
CA ASP A 279 5.37 -25.96 4.65
C ASP A 279 6.25 -25.81 3.40
N GLN A 280 7.18 -24.84 3.48
CA GLN A 280 8.11 -24.52 2.38
C GLN A 280 9.09 -25.69 2.09
N GLY A 281 9.53 -26.39 3.13
CA GLY A 281 10.51 -27.47 3.00
C GLY A 281 9.92 -28.75 2.38
N ALA A 282 8.66 -29.05 2.72
CA ALA A 282 7.92 -30.18 2.19
C ALA A 282 7.14 -29.83 0.90
N GLU A 283 7.07 -28.57 0.52
CA GLU A 283 6.27 -28.04 -0.58
C GLU A 283 4.82 -28.56 -0.57
N THR A 284 4.18 -28.44 0.61
CA THR A 284 2.81 -28.90 0.83
C THR A 284 2.06 -28.01 1.83
N THR A 285 0.75 -28.09 1.85
CA THR A 285 -0.09 -27.39 2.83
C THR A 285 -0.83 -28.38 3.69
N HIS A 286 -0.46 -28.43 4.98
CA HIS A 286 -1.09 -29.34 5.96
C HIS A 286 -2.45 -28.81 6.40
N ALA A 287 -3.37 -29.73 6.72
CA ALA A 287 -4.73 -29.44 7.19
C ALA A 287 -5.49 -28.42 6.30
N ALA A 288 -5.29 -28.50 4.98
CA ALA A 288 -5.91 -27.60 4.02
C ALA A 288 -7.44 -27.77 3.97
N VAL A 289 -8.15 -26.65 4.14
CA VAL A 289 -9.60 -26.54 3.92
C VAL A 289 -9.80 -25.80 2.63
N LYS A 290 -10.28 -26.50 1.60
CA LYS A 290 -10.45 -25.95 0.25
C LYS A 290 -11.91 -25.67 -0.08
N ILE A 291 -12.18 -24.56 -0.76
CA ILE A 291 -13.49 -24.22 -1.35
C ILE A 291 -13.42 -24.53 -2.85
N PRO A 292 -14.18 -25.51 -3.35
CA PRO A 292 -14.16 -25.85 -4.77
C PRO A 292 -14.54 -24.67 -5.68
N TYR A 293 -13.98 -24.63 -6.88
CA TYR A 293 -14.29 -23.66 -7.96
C TYR A 293 -13.84 -22.22 -7.72
N LEU A 294 -13.64 -21.81 -6.46
CA LEU A 294 -13.47 -20.39 -6.11
C LEU A 294 -12.15 -19.80 -6.63
N MET A 295 -11.07 -20.59 -6.65
CA MET A 295 -9.77 -20.11 -7.13
C MET A 295 -9.78 -19.80 -8.63
N GLY A 296 -10.42 -20.65 -9.45
CA GLY A 296 -10.60 -20.37 -10.87
C GLY A 296 -11.33 -19.06 -11.13
N ILE A 297 -12.40 -18.78 -10.36
CA ILE A 297 -13.16 -17.53 -10.48
C ILE A 297 -12.31 -16.31 -10.11
N ILE A 298 -11.51 -16.39 -9.04
CA ILE A 298 -10.69 -15.26 -8.53
C ILE A 298 -9.44 -15.04 -9.40
N ALA A 299 -8.71 -16.12 -9.72
CA ALA A 299 -7.40 -16.02 -10.35
C ALA A 299 -7.44 -15.90 -11.88
N THR A 300 -8.37 -16.64 -12.53
CA THR A 300 -8.42 -16.73 -14.00
C THR A 300 -9.74 -16.23 -14.58
N ARG A 301 -10.74 -15.94 -13.73
CA ARG A 301 -12.13 -15.63 -14.16
C ARG A 301 -12.72 -16.71 -15.06
N SER A 302 -12.19 -17.93 -14.97
CA SER A 302 -12.57 -19.09 -15.75
C SER A 302 -12.73 -20.31 -14.85
N LEU A 303 -13.63 -21.22 -15.25
CA LEU A 303 -13.74 -22.55 -14.63
C LEU A 303 -12.99 -23.63 -15.43
N ASP A 304 -12.43 -23.24 -16.58
CA ASP A 304 -11.80 -24.14 -17.54
C ASP A 304 -10.28 -23.98 -17.64
N GLU A 305 -9.70 -23.01 -16.88
CA GLU A 305 -8.27 -22.75 -16.85
C GLU A 305 -7.62 -23.30 -15.57
N ALA A 306 -6.45 -23.92 -15.74
CA ALA A 306 -5.64 -24.40 -14.63
C ALA A 306 -4.88 -23.23 -13.96
N VAL A 307 -4.65 -23.35 -12.65
CA VAL A 307 -3.79 -22.42 -11.91
C VAL A 307 -2.41 -23.05 -11.73
N THR A 308 -1.38 -22.39 -12.27
CA THR A 308 -0.01 -22.91 -12.28
C THR A 308 0.57 -22.91 -10.86
N GLY A 309 1.09 -24.05 -10.43
CA GLY A 309 1.70 -24.25 -9.13
C GLY A 309 3.18 -23.85 -9.07
N ILE A 310 3.68 -23.69 -7.84
CA ILE A 310 5.07 -23.25 -7.56
C ILE A 310 6.11 -24.18 -8.20
N LYS A 311 5.89 -25.50 -8.20
CA LYS A 311 6.85 -26.46 -8.76
C LYS A 311 7.06 -26.26 -10.25
N ASP A 312 5.98 -26.08 -11.02
CA ASP A 312 6.07 -25.84 -12.46
C ASP A 312 6.67 -24.46 -12.77
N LEU A 313 6.39 -23.46 -11.92
CA LEU A 313 7.01 -22.14 -12.03
C LEU A 313 8.51 -22.17 -11.74
N LYS A 314 8.98 -22.98 -10.79
CA LYS A 314 10.42 -23.20 -10.55
C LYS A 314 11.11 -23.78 -11.78
N VAL A 315 10.50 -24.74 -12.47
CA VAL A 315 11.02 -25.30 -13.74
C VAL A 315 11.12 -24.21 -14.82
N GLN A 316 10.11 -23.37 -14.94
CA GLN A 316 10.15 -22.23 -15.87
C GLN A 316 11.26 -21.23 -15.50
N HIS A 317 11.43 -20.94 -14.21
CA HIS A 317 12.49 -20.05 -13.72
C HIS A 317 13.89 -20.60 -14.00
N GLU A 318 14.10 -21.90 -13.87
CA GLU A 318 15.40 -22.53 -14.24
C GLU A 318 15.73 -22.26 -15.71
N VAL A 319 14.76 -22.46 -16.62
CA VAL A 319 14.96 -22.18 -18.05
C VAL A 319 15.32 -20.71 -18.28
N ARG A 320 14.60 -19.79 -17.62
CA ARG A 320 14.86 -18.36 -17.72
C ARG A 320 16.21 -17.95 -17.11
N ILE A 321 16.62 -18.56 -15.98
CA ILE A 321 17.95 -18.33 -15.38
C ILE A 321 19.06 -18.75 -16.37
N ARG A 322 18.95 -19.92 -16.99
CA ARG A 322 19.92 -20.38 -17.99
C ARG A 322 19.95 -19.46 -19.22
N SER A 323 18.82 -18.99 -19.69
CA SER A 323 18.71 -17.97 -20.74
C SER A 323 19.40 -16.67 -20.33
N GLY A 324 19.13 -16.19 -19.11
CA GLY A 324 19.74 -14.99 -18.54
C GLY A 324 21.25 -15.07 -18.34
N MET A 325 21.80 -16.27 -18.10
CA MET A 325 23.25 -16.50 -18.08
C MET A 325 23.88 -16.20 -19.45
N VAL A 326 23.23 -16.60 -20.53
CA VAL A 326 23.71 -16.33 -21.91
C VAL A 326 23.66 -14.82 -22.18
N ALA A 327 22.55 -14.14 -21.77
CA ALA A 327 22.43 -12.70 -21.92
C ALA A 327 23.52 -11.94 -21.13
N ALA A 328 23.76 -12.34 -19.88
CA ALA A 328 24.81 -11.75 -19.03
C ALA A 328 26.23 -11.95 -19.64
N GLY A 329 26.51 -13.13 -20.19
CA GLY A 329 27.78 -13.41 -20.88
C GLY A 329 27.96 -12.56 -22.14
N ALA A 330 26.94 -12.41 -22.96
CA ALA A 330 26.96 -11.55 -24.13
C ALA A 330 27.17 -10.07 -23.73
N LEU A 331 26.46 -9.59 -22.68
CA LEU A 331 26.62 -8.25 -22.16
C LEU A 331 28.03 -7.99 -21.62
N GLU A 332 28.64 -8.95 -20.92
CA GLU A 332 30.01 -8.87 -20.44
C GLU A 332 31.01 -8.71 -21.58
N GLN A 333 30.84 -9.48 -22.68
CA GLN A 333 31.68 -9.36 -23.88
C GLN A 333 31.53 -7.98 -24.55
N ILE A 334 30.30 -7.50 -24.70
CA ILE A 334 30.03 -6.16 -25.26
C ILE A 334 30.70 -5.06 -24.41
N ARG A 335 30.62 -5.18 -23.08
CA ARG A 335 31.28 -4.27 -22.12
C ARG A 335 32.80 -4.30 -22.24
N ALA A 336 33.38 -5.46 -22.50
CA ALA A 336 34.81 -5.63 -22.68
C ALA A 336 35.31 -5.11 -24.04
N GLY A 337 34.44 -4.51 -24.86
CA GLY A 337 34.77 -3.98 -26.18
C GLY A 337 34.63 -4.99 -27.34
N ASN A 338 34.21 -6.23 -27.06
CA ASN A 338 33.88 -7.23 -28.09
C ASN A 338 32.42 -7.11 -28.54
N ASP A 339 32.10 -5.96 -29.17
CA ASP A 339 30.77 -5.64 -29.68
C ASP A 339 30.55 -6.28 -31.08
N SER A 340 30.62 -7.60 -31.14
CA SER A 340 30.39 -8.37 -32.36
C SER A 340 28.90 -8.53 -32.66
N ALA A 341 28.59 -8.76 -33.96
CA ALA A 341 27.20 -9.04 -34.38
C ALA A 341 26.66 -10.33 -33.70
N GLU A 342 27.52 -11.27 -33.37
CA GLU A 342 27.16 -12.50 -32.65
C GLU A 342 26.74 -12.20 -31.21
N ASN A 343 27.53 -11.41 -30.47
CA ASN A 343 27.19 -11.03 -29.09
C ASN A 343 25.91 -10.19 -29.01
N ARG A 344 25.69 -9.27 -29.97
CA ARG A 344 24.44 -8.54 -30.08
C ARG A 344 23.27 -9.48 -30.35
N ALA A 345 23.37 -10.38 -31.29
CA ALA A 345 22.32 -11.35 -31.62
C ALA A 345 22.01 -12.31 -30.44
N LEU A 346 23.00 -12.69 -29.64
CA LEU A 346 22.80 -13.45 -28.41
C LEU A 346 22.04 -12.60 -27.37
N PHE A 347 22.44 -11.36 -27.20
CA PHE A 347 21.75 -10.47 -26.26
C PHE A 347 20.30 -10.17 -26.72
N ASP A 348 20.06 -9.89 -27.99
CA ASP A 348 18.73 -9.63 -28.53
C ASP A 348 17.78 -10.82 -28.33
N ARG A 349 18.31 -12.05 -28.37
CA ARG A 349 17.52 -13.28 -28.16
C ARG A 349 17.23 -13.58 -26.70
N HIS A 350 18.17 -13.30 -25.79
CA HIS A 350 18.14 -13.74 -24.39
C HIS A 350 18.00 -12.58 -23.41
N GLY A 351 18.10 -11.33 -23.85
CA GLY A 351 18.15 -10.13 -23.01
C GLY A 351 16.92 -9.92 -22.13
N GLN A 352 15.75 -10.39 -22.58
CA GLN A 352 14.52 -10.36 -21.77
C GLN A 352 14.63 -11.15 -20.46
N ASP A 353 15.56 -12.13 -20.39
CA ASP A 353 15.79 -12.96 -19.21
C ASP A 353 17.05 -12.52 -18.43
N LEU A 354 17.66 -11.38 -18.78
CA LEU A 354 18.83 -10.85 -18.09
C LEU A 354 18.62 -10.75 -16.56
N GLY A 355 17.44 -10.28 -16.14
CA GLY A 355 17.07 -10.19 -14.74
C GLY A 355 17.16 -11.54 -14.02
N TYR A 356 16.72 -12.62 -14.66
CA TYR A 356 16.82 -13.98 -14.12
C TYR A 356 18.28 -14.44 -14.01
N GLY A 357 19.14 -14.07 -14.96
CA GLY A 357 20.57 -14.27 -14.83
C GLY A 357 21.18 -13.55 -13.63
N LEU A 358 20.71 -12.33 -13.33
CA LEU A 358 21.15 -11.54 -12.18
C LEU A 358 20.79 -12.17 -10.82
N LEU A 359 19.82 -13.10 -10.74
CA LEU A 359 19.55 -13.88 -9.52
C LEU A 359 20.76 -14.71 -9.07
N LEU A 360 21.70 -15.00 -9.96
CA LEU A 360 22.93 -15.72 -9.64
C LEU A 360 24.00 -14.84 -8.95
N THR A 361 23.82 -13.52 -8.91
CA THR A 361 24.80 -12.58 -8.33
C THR A 361 25.23 -12.94 -6.89
N PRO A 362 24.36 -13.42 -5.98
CA PRO A 362 24.78 -13.80 -4.63
C PRO A 362 25.57 -15.11 -4.56
N TYR A 363 25.55 -15.93 -5.61
CA TYR A 363 26.07 -17.31 -5.60
C TYR A 363 27.29 -17.50 -6.47
N ALA A 364 27.43 -16.75 -7.57
CA ALA A 364 28.48 -16.90 -8.55
C ALA A 364 29.20 -15.57 -8.80
N SER A 365 30.54 -15.60 -8.79
CA SER A 365 31.36 -14.43 -9.13
C SER A 365 31.31 -14.08 -10.63
N ASN A 366 31.00 -15.06 -11.49
CA ASN A 366 30.76 -14.90 -12.93
C ASN A 366 29.46 -15.61 -13.28
N ILE A 367 28.43 -14.83 -13.60
CA ILE A 367 27.06 -15.31 -13.89
C ILE A 367 27.07 -16.28 -15.08
N ALA A 368 27.83 -15.98 -16.14
CA ALA A 368 27.86 -16.80 -17.35
C ALA A 368 28.47 -18.17 -17.13
N LYS A 369 29.21 -18.38 -16.02
CA LYS A 369 29.90 -19.63 -15.68
C LYS A 369 29.34 -20.30 -14.43
N ALA A 370 28.19 -19.90 -13.94
CA ALA A 370 27.55 -20.49 -12.77
C ALA A 370 27.26 -21.98 -13.01
N GLY A 371 27.53 -22.80 -11.99
CA GLY A 371 27.30 -24.25 -12.04
C GLY A 371 25.90 -24.64 -11.60
N GLU A 372 25.57 -25.91 -11.65
CA GLU A 372 24.26 -26.46 -11.33
C GLU A 372 23.84 -26.17 -9.87
N ALA A 373 24.80 -26.16 -8.94
CA ALA A 373 24.51 -25.88 -7.54
C ALA A 373 24.08 -24.43 -7.28
N GLU A 374 24.67 -23.45 -7.98
CA GLU A 374 24.32 -22.05 -7.93
C GLU A 374 22.98 -21.80 -8.60
N ILE A 375 22.71 -22.44 -9.74
CA ILE A 375 21.42 -22.37 -10.44
C ILE A 375 20.32 -22.92 -9.55
N ALA A 376 20.50 -24.08 -8.94
CA ALA A 376 19.49 -24.68 -8.05
C ALA A 376 19.14 -23.75 -6.86
N ARG A 377 20.15 -23.06 -6.27
CA ARG A 377 19.90 -22.07 -5.21
C ARG A 377 19.12 -20.86 -5.72
N ALA A 378 19.49 -20.32 -6.88
CA ALA A 378 18.80 -19.20 -7.48
C ALA A 378 17.33 -19.53 -7.83
N VAL A 379 17.06 -20.75 -8.28
CA VAL A 379 15.70 -21.26 -8.52
C VAL A 379 14.90 -21.31 -7.21
N GLU A 380 15.49 -21.85 -6.13
CA GLU A 380 14.81 -21.94 -4.83
C GLU A 380 14.49 -20.55 -4.28
N ASP A 381 15.44 -19.62 -4.34
CA ASP A 381 15.27 -18.25 -3.85
C ASP A 381 14.44 -17.36 -4.78
N SER A 382 14.08 -17.82 -5.99
CA SER A 382 13.18 -17.11 -6.91
C SER A 382 11.72 -17.12 -6.44
N VAL A 383 11.39 -17.95 -5.44
CA VAL A 383 10.05 -18.04 -4.86
C VAL A 383 10.04 -17.38 -3.49
N PRO A 384 9.13 -16.43 -3.23
CA PRO A 384 9.01 -15.81 -1.91
C PRO A 384 8.51 -16.83 -0.86
N GLN A 385 8.74 -16.54 0.43
CA GLN A 385 8.26 -17.40 1.50
C GLN A 385 6.72 -17.45 1.51
N VAL A 386 6.17 -18.66 1.38
CA VAL A 386 4.75 -18.92 1.18
C VAL A 386 3.93 -18.67 2.45
N ALA A 387 4.34 -19.23 3.59
CA ALA A 387 3.53 -19.16 4.82
C ALA A 387 3.21 -17.73 5.29
N PRO A 388 4.15 -16.76 5.32
CA PRO A 388 3.83 -15.38 5.68
C PRO A 388 2.86 -14.70 4.70
N LEU A 389 2.99 -14.97 3.41
CA LEU A 389 2.11 -14.42 2.37
C LEU A 389 0.70 -14.98 2.49
N PHE A 390 0.58 -16.29 2.64
CA PHE A 390 -0.67 -17.00 2.82
C PHE A 390 -1.47 -16.42 4.00
N TRP A 391 -0.83 -16.28 5.17
CA TRP A 391 -1.50 -15.74 6.34
C TRP A 391 -1.73 -14.24 6.27
N GLY A 392 -0.79 -13.46 5.72
CA GLY A 392 -0.95 -12.02 5.54
C GLY A 392 -2.18 -11.68 4.70
N PHE A 393 -2.39 -12.40 3.59
CA PHE A 393 -3.55 -12.23 2.73
C PHE A 393 -4.87 -12.57 3.46
N ARG A 394 -4.90 -13.69 4.18
CA ARG A 394 -6.10 -14.14 4.90
C ARG A 394 -6.46 -13.22 6.07
N ILE A 395 -5.48 -12.68 6.77
CA ILE A 395 -5.69 -11.64 7.80
C ILE A 395 -6.31 -10.39 7.17
N MET A 396 -5.74 -9.89 6.05
CA MET A 396 -6.25 -8.72 5.35
C MET A 396 -7.72 -8.90 4.94
N VAL A 397 -8.04 -10.00 4.25
CA VAL A 397 -9.40 -10.28 3.77
C VAL A 397 -10.36 -10.51 4.93
N GLY A 398 -9.97 -11.29 5.93
CA GLY A 398 -10.79 -11.57 7.12
C GLY A 398 -11.16 -10.30 7.88
N LEU A 399 -10.20 -9.39 8.08
CA LEU A 399 -10.46 -8.08 8.68
C LEU A 399 -11.37 -7.21 7.80
N GLY A 400 -11.23 -7.29 6.47
CA GLY A 400 -12.12 -6.62 5.53
C GLY A 400 -13.58 -7.06 5.71
N VAL A 401 -13.84 -8.35 5.84
CA VAL A 401 -15.19 -8.91 6.09
C VAL A 401 -15.74 -8.44 7.44
N VAL A 402 -14.93 -8.44 8.49
CA VAL A 402 -15.34 -7.92 9.82
C VAL A 402 -15.70 -6.43 9.72
N MET A 403 -14.87 -5.62 9.06
CA MET A 403 -15.14 -4.18 8.88
C MET A 403 -16.40 -3.93 8.07
N LEU A 404 -16.66 -4.69 7.00
CA LEU A 404 -17.91 -4.62 6.24
C LEU A 404 -19.12 -4.85 7.16
N GLY A 405 -19.08 -5.87 8.00
CA GLY A 405 -20.14 -6.14 8.98
C GLY A 405 -20.37 -4.98 9.95
N LEU A 406 -19.30 -4.34 10.42
CA LEU A 406 -19.37 -3.16 11.30
C LEU A 406 -19.96 -1.94 10.60
N PHE A 407 -19.58 -1.66 9.34
CA PHE A 407 -20.15 -0.57 8.55
C PHE A 407 -21.64 -0.78 8.28
N VAL A 408 -22.03 -1.98 7.84
CA VAL A 408 -23.44 -2.33 7.61
C VAL A 408 -24.26 -2.19 8.90
N ALA A 409 -23.78 -2.77 10.00
CA ALA A 409 -24.46 -2.68 11.29
C ALA A 409 -24.60 -1.23 11.77
N GLY A 410 -23.52 -0.44 11.68
CA GLY A 410 -23.51 0.97 12.05
C GLY A 410 -24.49 1.80 11.21
N PHE A 411 -24.45 1.64 9.90
CA PHE A 411 -25.33 2.33 8.96
C PHE A 411 -26.80 1.97 9.17
N VAL A 412 -27.13 0.68 9.32
CA VAL A 412 -28.50 0.21 9.58
C VAL A 412 -29.06 0.75 10.91
N GLN A 413 -28.26 0.72 11.99
CA GLN A 413 -28.72 1.24 13.29
C GLN A 413 -28.88 2.77 13.27
N LEU A 414 -28.05 3.46 12.51
CA LEU A 414 -28.21 4.89 12.28
C LEU A 414 -29.52 5.21 11.54
N CYS A 415 -29.80 4.53 10.42
CA CYS A 415 -31.02 4.71 9.63
C CYS A 415 -32.29 4.37 10.42
N ARG A 416 -32.20 3.41 11.35
CA ARG A 416 -33.31 3.02 12.26
C ARG A 416 -33.46 3.95 13.47
N ASN A 417 -32.62 4.98 13.60
CA ASN A 417 -32.54 5.85 14.79
C ASN A 417 -32.31 5.07 16.11
N ARG A 418 -31.63 3.91 16.05
CA ARG A 418 -31.38 3.02 17.19
C ARG A 418 -29.91 2.98 17.61
N LEU A 419 -29.05 3.84 17.03
CA LEU A 419 -27.62 3.83 17.30
C LEU A 419 -27.31 4.05 18.79
N LEU A 420 -27.99 5.03 19.42
CA LEU A 420 -27.83 5.31 20.86
C LEU A 420 -28.34 4.17 21.78
N ALA A 421 -29.26 3.36 21.28
CA ALA A 421 -29.75 2.17 21.99
C ALA A 421 -28.88 0.92 21.77
N SER A 422 -27.79 1.05 21.01
CA SER A 422 -26.91 -0.08 20.64
C SER A 422 -25.51 0.02 21.27
N PRO A 423 -25.35 0.02 22.62
CA PRO A 423 -24.06 0.27 23.27
C PRO A 423 -23.01 -0.81 22.96
N ARG A 424 -23.43 -2.04 22.67
CA ARG A 424 -22.50 -3.12 22.28
C ARG A 424 -21.86 -2.82 20.93
N LEU A 425 -22.64 -2.35 19.94
CA LEU A 425 -22.13 -1.96 18.63
C LEU A 425 -21.20 -0.74 18.75
N LEU A 426 -21.57 0.29 19.53
CA LEU A 426 -20.72 1.45 19.77
C LEU A 426 -19.38 1.05 20.42
N LYS A 427 -19.37 0.10 21.36
CA LYS A 427 -18.12 -0.45 21.92
C LYS A 427 -17.31 -1.20 20.86
N ALA A 428 -17.94 -2.04 20.04
CA ALA A 428 -17.28 -2.75 18.97
C ALA A 428 -16.62 -1.76 17.97
N LEU A 429 -17.32 -0.72 17.54
CA LEU A 429 -16.79 0.32 16.66
C LEU A 429 -15.64 1.10 17.28
N LEU A 430 -15.69 1.38 18.59
CA LEU A 430 -14.58 2.03 19.29
C LEU A 430 -13.32 1.15 19.29
N TRP A 431 -13.46 -0.14 19.60
CA TRP A 431 -12.33 -1.06 19.64
C TRP A 431 -11.85 -1.51 18.26
N SER A 432 -12.64 -1.29 17.21
CA SER A 432 -12.26 -1.62 15.84
C SER A 432 -11.38 -0.56 15.17
N ILE A 433 -11.12 0.58 15.80
CA ILE A 433 -10.27 1.65 15.25
C ILE A 433 -8.95 1.11 14.65
N PRO A 434 -8.19 0.21 15.29
CA PRO A 434 -6.92 -0.26 14.73
C PRO A 434 -7.06 -1.28 13.58
N LEU A 435 -8.23 -1.89 13.36
CA LEU A 435 -8.38 -2.97 12.37
C LEU A 435 -8.01 -2.58 10.94
N PRO A 436 -8.37 -1.38 10.42
CA PRO A 436 -7.98 -0.99 9.08
C PRO A 436 -6.47 -0.92 8.90
N TRP A 437 -5.74 -0.42 9.91
CA TRP A 437 -4.27 -0.36 9.84
C TRP A 437 -3.65 -1.75 9.78
N VAL A 438 -4.12 -2.69 10.60
CA VAL A 438 -3.65 -4.07 10.54
C VAL A 438 -3.92 -4.68 9.16
N ALA A 439 -5.10 -4.43 8.58
CA ALA A 439 -5.44 -4.92 7.24
C ALA A 439 -4.58 -4.28 6.14
N ILE A 440 -4.34 -2.97 6.20
CA ILE A 440 -3.53 -2.22 5.24
C ILE A 440 -2.06 -2.68 5.31
N GLU A 441 -1.50 -2.82 6.50
CA GLU A 441 -0.12 -3.29 6.68
C GLU A 441 0.05 -4.74 6.20
N ALA A 442 -0.93 -5.61 6.48
CA ALA A 442 -0.94 -6.96 5.93
C ALA A 442 -1.02 -6.95 4.39
N GLY A 443 -1.82 -6.05 3.80
CA GLY A 443 -1.90 -5.87 2.35
C GLY A 443 -0.58 -5.39 1.73
N TRP A 444 0.08 -4.41 2.33
CA TRP A 444 1.39 -3.95 1.90
C TRP A 444 2.45 -5.04 2.03
N PHE A 445 2.43 -5.79 3.14
CA PHE A 445 3.32 -6.93 3.32
C PHE A 445 3.13 -7.95 2.18
N VAL A 446 1.91 -8.33 1.87
CA VAL A 446 1.60 -9.25 0.75
C VAL A 446 2.08 -8.67 -0.58
N ALA A 447 1.84 -7.39 -0.83
CA ALA A 447 2.21 -6.74 -2.08
C ALA A 447 3.74 -6.71 -2.30
N GLU A 448 4.52 -6.33 -1.29
CA GLU A 448 5.95 -6.07 -1.43
C GLU A 448 6.83 -7.26 -1.06
N PHE A 449 6.44 -8.02 -0.03
CA PHE A 449 7.14 -9.27 0.30
C PHE A 449 6.87 -10.35 -0.74
N GLY A 450 5.66 -10.38 -1.32
CA GLY A 450 5.31 -11.28 -2.42
C GLY A 450 6.03 -10.96 -3.73
N ARG A 451 6.64 -9.77 -3.88
CA ARG A 451 7.49 -9.43 -5.02
C ARG A 451 8.91 -9.95 -4.88
N GLN A 452 9.34 -10.39 -3.70
CA GLN A 452 10.69 -10.90 -3.51
C GLN A 452 10.94 -12.16 -4.37
N PRO A 453 12.17 -12.33 -4.90
CA PRO A 453 13.41 -11.59 -4.61
C PRO A 453 13.62 -10.30 -5.45
N TRP A 454 12.59 -9.79 -6.09
CA TRP A 454 12.68 -8.69 -7.04
C TRP A 454 12.53 -7.32 -6.41
N THR A 455 13.33 -6.35 -6.84
CA THR A 455 13.04 -4.91 -6.73
C THR A 455 12.11 -4.49 -7.86
N ILE A 456 12.40 -4.93 -9.09
CA ILE A 456 11.53 -4.76 -10.26
C ILE A 456 11.26 -6.17 -10.79
N SER A 457 10.00 -6.56 -10.83
CA SER A 457 9.59 -7.91 -11.24
C SER A 457 10.27 -8.34 -12.55
N ASP A 458 10.93 -9.49 -12.55
CA ASP A 458 11.61 -10.12 -13.67
C ASP A 458 12.83 -9.35 -14.26
N VAL A 459 13.07 -8.11 -13.81
CA VAL A 459 14.09 -7.20 -14.39
C VAL A 459 15.28 -6.99 -13.46
N LEU A 460 15.04 -6.69 -12.18
CA LEU A 460 16.13 -6.35 -11.26
C LEU A 460 15.91 -7.00 -9.90
N PRO A 461 16.78 -7.96 -9.50
CA PRO A 461 16.72 -8.54 -8.16
C PRO A 461 17.20 -7.56 -7.09
N VAL A 462 16.76 -7.78 -5.86
CA VAL A 462 17.12 -6.94 -4.70
C VAL A 462 18.63 -6.95 -4.45
N SER A 463 19.30 -8.09 -4.65
CA SER A 463 20.76 -8.23 -4.48
C SER A 463 21.57 -7.30 -5.40
N ALA A 464 21.01 -6.96 -6.58
CA ALA A 464 21.64 -6.06 -7.55
C ALA A 464 21.19 -4.60 -7.42
N SER A 465 20.32 -4.27 -6.44
CA SER A 465 19.68 -2.96 -6.30
C SER A 465 20.28 -2.09 -5.20
N VAL A 466 20.91 -2.71 -4.19
CA VAL A 466 21.37 -2.04 -2.97
C VAL A 466 22.67 -1.27 -3.17
N SER A 467 22.84 -0.21 -2.38
CA SER A 467 24.07 0.59 -2.32
C SER A 467 25.22 -0.18 -1.66
N LEU A 468 26.45 0.20 -1.99
CA LEU A 468 27.66 -0.30 -1.33
C LEU A 468 27.81 0.36 0.06
N LEU A 469 27.12 -0.18 1.04
CA LEU A 469 27.15 0.30 2.43
C LEU A 469 27.79 -0.76 3.35
N GLN A 470 28.24 -0.32 4.52
CA GLN A 470 28.69 -1.24 5.57
C GLN A 470 27.52 -1.61 6.50
N PRO A 471 27.47 -2.83 7.03
CA PRO A 471 26.42 -3.26 7.95
C PRO A 471 26.24 -2.32 9.15
N GLY A 472 27.34 -1.78 9.71
CA GLY A 472 27.28 -0.84 10.84
C GLY A 472 26.57 0.48 10.52
N GLN A 473 26.70 0.97 9.28
CA GLN A 473 25.97 2.18 8.84
C GLN A 473 24.48 1.93 8.74
N LEU A 474 24.07 0.76 8.22
CA LEU A 474 22.68 0.35 8.13
C LEU A 474 22.05 0.13 9.50
N TRP A 475 22.75 -0.52 10.42
CA TRP A 475 22.28 -0.67 11.80
C TRP A 475 22.07 0.67 12.49
N PHE A 476 23.02 1.60 12.35
CA PHE A 476 22.89 2.95 12.91
C PHE A 476 21.66 3.66 12.35
N SER A 477 21.49 3.70 11.01
CA SER A 477 20.36 4.39 10.38
C SER A 477 19.02 3.71 10.69
N LEU A 478 18.95 2.38 10.72
CA LEU A 478 17.75 1.63 11.07
C LEU A 478 17.30 1.94 12.51
N ILE A 479 18.21 1.87 13.47
CA ILE A 479 17.92 2.16 14.88
C ILE A 479 17.46 3.63 15.02
N ALA A 480 18.16 4.57 14.37
CA ALA A 480 17.80 5.99 14.41
C ALA A 480 16.42 6.26 13.84
N ILE A 481 16.09 5.68 12.67
CA ILE A 481 14.76 5.80 12.03
C ILE A 481 13.68 5.19 12.93
N CYS A 482 13.87 3.97 13.41
CA CYS A 482 12.89 3.33 14.29
C CYS A 482 12.66 4.14 15.58
N PHE A 483 13.70 4.70 16.18
CA PHE A 483 13.57 5.54 17.35
C PHE A 483 12.81 6.84 17.07
N ILE A 484 13.21 7.59 16.03
CA ILE A 484 12.56 8.85 15.65
C ILE A 484 11.09 8.62 15.30
N TYR A 485 10.79 7.60 14.50
CA TYR A 485 9.42 7.31 14.08
C TYR A 485 8.54 6.85 15.24
N SER A 486 9.10 6.06 16.18
CA SER A 486 8.38 5.69 17.39
C SER A 486 8.06 6.92 18.25
N CYS A 487 8.99 7.88 18.37
CA CYS A 487 8.75 9.16 19.05
C CYS A 487 7.64 9.96 18.35
N LEU A 488 7.68 10.06 17.01
CA LEU A 488 6.65 10.76 16.23
C LEU A 488 5.27 10.12 16.44
N LEU A 489 5.17 8.80 16.39
CA LEU A 489 3.91 8.07 16.63
C LEU A 489 3.37 8.32 18.03
N VAL A 490 4.23 8.29 19.05
CA VAL A 490 3.82 8.59 20.44
C VAL A 490 3.30 10.01 20.57
N VAL A 491 3.99 10.99 19.96
CA VAL A 491 3.57 12.41 19.94
C VAL A 491 2.23 12.56 19.24
N GLU A 492 2.05 11.91 18.08
CA GLU A 492 0.78 11.95 17.37
C GLU A 492 -0.37 11.38 18.19
N LEU A 493 -0.23 10.17 18.70
CA LEU A 493 -1.27 9.52 19.51
C LEU A 493 -1.61 10.35 20.74
N PHE A 494 -0.61 11.00 21.36
CA PHE A 494 -0.85 11.93 22.46
C PHE A 494 -1.65 13.15 22.02
N LEU A 495 -1.29 13.77 20.89
CA LEU A 495 -1.98 14.96 20.37
C LEU A 495 -3.40 14.62 19.91
N LEU A 496 -3.60 13.55 19.15
CA LEU A 496 -4.93 13.09 18.73
C LEU A 496 -5.81 12.82 19.95
N ARG A 497 -5.32 12.05 20.93
CA ARG A 497 -6.05 11.77 22.16
C ARG A 497 -6.39 13.04 22.93
N ARG A 498 -5.48 14.02 23.00
CA ARG A 498 -5.71 15.31 23.66
C ARG A 498 -6.84 16.07 22.98
N VAL A 499 -6.79 16.22 21.66
CA VAL A 499 -7.82 16.95 20.88
C VAL A 499 -9.18 16.24 20.99
N ILE A 500 -9.21 14.92 20.85
CA ILE A 500 -10.44 14.13 20.99
C ILE A 500 -11.06 14.30 22.37
N ARG A 501 -10.25 14.30 23.45
CA ARG A 501 -10.76 14.49 24.81
C ARG A 501 -11.26 15.88 25.09
N GLN A 502 -10.66 16.90 24.47
CA GLN A 502 -11.10 18.30 24.60
C GLN A 502 -12.43 18.54 23.88
N GLY A 503 -12.69 17.79 22.82
CA GLY A 503 -13.92 17.91 22.02
C GLY A 503 -13.98 19.17 21.15
N PRO A 504 -15.07 19.35 20.37
CA PRO A 504 -15.26 20.49 19.47
C PRO A 504 -15.42 21.84 20.22
N ALA A 505 -15.79 21.84 21.49
CA ALA A 505 -15.99 23.06 22.30
C ALA A 505 -14.73 23.95 22.40
N VAL A 506 -13.53 23.34 22.37
CA VAL A 506 -12.23 24.05 22.48
C VAL A 506 -11.88 24.84 21.23
N LEU A 507 -12.56 24.60 20.12
CA LEU A 507 -12.34 25.29 18.85
C LEU A 507 -13.13 26.61 18.73
N HIS A 508 -13.67 27.15 19.83
CA HIS A 508 -14.61 28.29 19.88
C HIS A 508 -15.91 28.08 19.09
N THR A 509 -16.20 26.83 18.74
CA THR A 509 -17.39 26.40 18.00
C THR A 509 -18.47 25.85 18.92
N GLY A 510 -18.17 25.64 20.20
CA GLY A 510 -18.99 24.97 21.21
C GLY A 510 -20.26 25.71 21.63
N ARG A 511 -21.16 25.98 20.70
CA ARG A 511 -22.50 26.54 20.95
C ARG A 511 -23.53 25.51 21.41
N TYR A 512 -23.09 24.24 21.61
CA TYR A 512 -24.02 23.13 21.90
C TYR A 512 -24.34 22.92 23.37
N SER A 513 -23.69 23.61 24.27
CA SER A 513 -23.96 23.50 25.71
C SER A 513 -25.38 23.97 26.10
N GLY A 514 -26.06 24.77 25.25
CA GLY A 514 -27.45 25.19 25.46
C GLY A 514 -28.52 24.24 24.92
N GLU A 515 -28.13 23.18 24.15
CA GLU A 515 -29.05 22.27 23.47
C GLU A 515 -29.35 20.97 24.24
N GLN A 516 -28.74 20.78 25.41
CA GLN A 516 -28.94 19.59 26.26
C GLN A 516 -30.41 19.36 26.72
N PRO A 517 -31.27 20.39 26.91
CA PRO A 517 -32.65 20.16 27.29
C PRO A 517 -33.54 19.50 26.22
N GLU A 518 -33.21 19.64 24.91
CA GLU A 518 -34.02 19.05 23.85
C GLU A 518 -33.80 17.55 23.67
N LEU A 519 -32.62 17.04 24.03
CA LEU A 519 -32.32 15.60 23.94
C LEU A 519 -33.13 14.75 24.93
N ALA A 520 -33.60 15.32 26.02
CA ALA A 520 -34.50 14.66 26.97
C ALA A 520 -35.92 14.42 26.40
N ARG A 521 -36.29 15.09 25.28
CA ARG A 521 -37.57 14.89 24.59
C ARG A 521 -37.53 13.86 23.46
N ILE A 522 -36.36 13.37 23.06
CA ILE A 522 -36.16 12.41 21.96
C ILE A 522 -35.78 11.01 22.51
N ALA A 523 -35.53 10.88 23.82
CA ALA A 523 -35.35 9.61 24.51
C ALA A 523 -36.69 9.11 25.06
#